data_5c814567d070dffdcae63028af0c78fd
#
_entry.id   5c814567d070dffdcae63028af0c78fd
#
_cell.length_a   1.000
_cell.length_b   1.000
_cell.length_c   1.000
_cell.angle_alpha   90.00
_cell.angle_beta   90.00
_cell.angle_gamma   90.00
#
_symmetry.space_group_name_H-M   'P 1'
#
loop_
_entity.id
_entity.type
_entity.pdbx_description
1 polymer ?
#
loop_
_entity_poly.entity_id
_entity_poly.type
_entity_poly.pdbx_seq_one_letter_code
_entity_poly.pdbx_strand_id
1 'polypeptide(L)'
;IYISSGTWSLMGIERKTPDCSLKSCELNFTNEGGYEGRFRYIKNIMGLWMIQSVRHEVNDRYSFAEICAMAEEAKDFPSRVDANDECFLSPENMTEEVKDYCRRTGQQVPETMGEIATVIYTSLAECYAKAAKELEELTGRTYSRIHVVGGGSNAGYLNELTAKATGKEVHA
;
A
#
# COMPACT_ATOMS: atom_id res chain seq x y z
N ILE A 1 7.68 9.85 8.83
CA ILE A 1 6.44 9.25 8.27
C ILE A 1 6.20 7.93 9.00
N TYR A 2 4.94 7.56 9.19
CA TYR A 2 4.56 6.20 9.59
C TYR A 2 3.52 5.62 8.62
N ILE A 3 3.46 4.29 8.57
CA ILE A 3 2.40 3.54 7.90
C ILE A 3 1.79 2.59 8.94
N SER A 4 0.50 2.77 9.25
CA SER A 4 -0.27 1.75 9.96
C SER A 4 -0.80 0.77 8.92
N SER A 5 -0.07 -0.34 8.73
CA SER A 5 -0.33 -1.32 7.68
C SER A 5 -1.21 -2.46 8.19
N GLY A 6 -2.44 -2.45 7.76
CA GLY A 6 -3.47 -3.46 8.05
C GLY A 6 -4.30 -3.71 6.80
N THR A 7 -5.56 -4.05 6.97
CA THR A 7 -6.53 -4.17 5.85
C THR A 7 -6.51 -2.90 5.00
N TRP A 8 -6.56 -1.73 5.64
CA TRP A 8 -6.18 -0.44 5.06
C TRP A 8 -4.76 -0.06 5.49
N SER A 9 -4.08 0.74 4.69
CA SER A 9 -2.83 1.39 5.05
C SER A 9 -3.07 2.87 5.29
N LEU A 10 -2.78 3.33 6.51
CA LEU A 10 -2.87 4.73 6.89
C LEU A 10 -1.47 5.31 6.92
N MET A 11 -1.15 6.15 5.92
CA MET A 11 0.18 6.76 5.82
C MET A 11 0.14 8.23 6.19
N GLY A 12 1.02 8.67 7.08
CA GLY A 12 1.05 10.07 7.47
C GLY A 12 2.08 10.44 8.52
N ILE A 13 1.78 11.54 9.19
CA ILE A 13 2.59 12.13 10.26
C ILE A 13 1.71 12.62 11.40
N GLU A 14 2.34 12.91 12.53
CA GLU A 14 1.72 13.62 13.63
C GLU A 14 1.99 15.13 13.50
N ARG A 15 0.99 15.96 13.75
CA ARG A 15 1.04 17.43 13.70
C ARG A 15 0.41 18.05 14.96
N LYS A 16 0.87 19.26 15.32
CA LYS A 16 0.26 20.06 16.41
C LYS A 16 -0.98 20.80 15.95
N THR A 17 -1.07 21.12 14.67
CA THR A 17 -2.19 21.86 14.06
C THR A 17 -2.70 21.09 12.83
N PRO A 18 -4.04 21.08 12.60
CA PRO A 18 -4.62 20.44 11.43
C PRO A 18 -4.24 21.20 10.16
N ASP A 19 -4.32 20.52 9.03
CA ASP A 19 -4.22 21.10 7.69
C ASP A 19 -5.57 20.97 6.99
N CYS A 20 -6.25 22.10 6.80
CA CYS A 20 -7.55 22.16 6.14
C CYS A 20 -7.44 22.90 4.78
N SER A 21 -6.27 22.90 4.16
CA SER A 21 -6.07 23.51 2.85
C SER A 21 -6.82 22.75 1.74
N LEU A 22 -7.19 23.45 0.67
CA LEU A 22 -7.82 22.83 -0.50
C LEU A 22 -6.91 21.72 -1.08
N LYS A 23 -5.61 21.98 -1.16
CA LYS A 23 -4.64 20.98 -1.65
C LYS A 23 -4.62 19.71 -0.81
N SER A 24 -4.73 19.84 0.53
CA SER A 24 -4.84 18.70 1.43
C SER A 24 -6.11 17.86 1.13
N CYS A 25 -7.24 18.55 0.91
CA CYS A 25 -8.50 17.91 0.56
C CYS A 25 -8.44 17.22 -0.82
N GLU A 26 -7.91 17.88 -1.84
CA GLU A 26 -7.75 17.33 -3.19
C GLU A 26 -6.86 16.07 -3.21
N LEU A 27 -5.86 16.01 -2.34
CA LEU A 27 -4.97 14.86 -2.20
C LEU A 27 -5.49 13.82 -1.20
N ASN A 28 -6.72 13.98 -0.67
CA ASN A 28 -7.36 13.05 0.28
C ASN A 28 -6.57 12.82 1.57
N PHE A 29 -5.93 13.89 2.10
CA PHE A 29 -5.37 13.86 3.44
C PHE A 29 -6.40 14.32 4.45
N THR A 30 -6.48 13.61 5.58
CA THR A 30 -7.41 13.88 6.67
C THR A 30 -6.68 14.19 7.97
N ASN A 31 -7.38 14.88 8.89
CA ASN A 31 -6.88 15.13 10.22
C ASN A 31 -7.73 14.33 11.22
N GLU A 32 -7.09 13.40 11.89
CA GLU A 32 -7.72 12.63 12.96
C GLU A 32 -7.16 13.04 14.33
N GLY A 33 -7.98 12.98 15.38
CA GLY A 33 -7.51 13.21 16.73
C GLY A 33 -6.44 12.21 17.16
N GLY A 34 -5.33 12.73 17.67
CA GLY A 34 -4.19 11.95 18.13
C GLY A 34 -3.93 12.14 19.65
N TYR A 35 -2.78 11.67 20.09
CA TYR A 35 -2.34 11.77 21.49
C TYR A 35 -2.02 13.21 21.88
N GLU A 36 -2.28 13.59 23.11
CA GLU A 36 -2.00 14.94 23.68
C GLU A 36 -2.53 16.11 22.84
N GLY A 37 -3.71 15.97 22.25
CA GLY A 37 -4.32 17.05 21.45
C GLY A 37 -3.63 17.31 20.12
N ARG A 38 -2.79 16.40 19.66
CA ARG A 38 -2.17 16.43 18.33
C ARG A 38 -3.12 15.84 17.29
N PHE A 39 -2.75 15.96 16.03
CA PHE A 39 -3.50 15.43 14.89
C PHE A 39 -2.66 14.39 14.18
N ARG A 40 -3.28 13.25 13.87
CA ARG A 40 -2.78 12.33 12.87
C ARG A 40 -3.20 12.86 11.51
N TYR A 41 -2.26 13.36 10.76
CA TYR A 41 -2.46 13.85 9.41
C TYR A 41 -2.11 12.74 8.44
N ILE A 42 -3.14 12.09 7.88
CA ILE A 42 -3.01 10.80 7.23
C ILE A 42 -3.78 10.76 5.91
N LYS A 43 -3.32 9.86 5.03
CA LYS A 43 -4.00 9.42 3.82
C LYS A 43 -4.33 7.93 3.93
N ASN A 44 -5.57 7.60 3.61
CA ASN A 44 -5.99 6.21 3.46
C ASN A 44 -5.54 5.69 2.10
N ILE A 45 -4.90 4.55 2.10
CA ILE A 45 -4.44 3.83 0.92
C ILE A 45 -4.99 2.41 1.04
N MET A 46 -5.41 1.81 -0.07
CA MET A 46 -5.71 0.39 -0.07
C MET A 46 -4.51 -0.35 0.52
N GLY A 47 -4.77 -1.22 1.49
CA GLY A 47 -3.72 -1.90 2.22
C GLY A 47 -3.64 -3.38 1.86
N LEU A 48 -3.45 -4.20 2.90
CA LEU A 48 -3.33 -5.65 2.74
C LEU A 48 -4.65 -6.35 2.40
N TRP A 49 -5.76 -5.61 2.30
CA TRP A 49 -7.07 -6.15 1.89
C TRP A 49 -6.97 -6.98 0.62
N MET A 50 -6.26 -6.48 -0.41
CA MET A 50 -6.12 -7.19 -1.68
C MET A 50 -5.46 -8.56 -1.49
N ILE A 51 -4.31 -8.61 -0.81
CA ILE A 51 -3.60 -9.89 -0.60
C ILE A 51 -4.31 -10.81 0.41
N GLN A 52 -5.03 -10.24 1.38
CA GLN A 52 -5.88 -11.00 2.31
C GLN A 52 -7.01 -11.69 1.55
N SER A 53 -7.67 -10.98 0.63
CA SER A 53 -8.74 -11.52 -0.21
C SER A 53 -8.23 -12.65 -1.11
N VAL A 54 -7.13 -12.41 -1.84
CA VAL A 54 -6.48 -13.44 -2.69
C VAL A 54 -6.13 -14.68 -1.89
N ARG A 55 -5.59 -14.51 -0.68
CA ARG A 55 -5.28 -15.63 0.21
C ARG A 55 -6.53 -16.40 0.62
N HIS A 56 -7.61 -15.69 0.95
CA HIS A 56 -8.88 -16.28 1.37
C HIS A 56 -9.56 -17.07 0.24
N GLU A 57 -9.45 -16.60 -1.00
CA GLU A 57 -9.97 -17.26 -2.20
C GLU A 57 -9.36 -18.65 -2.45
N VAL A 58 -8.15 -18.89 -1.94
CA VAL A 58 -7.50 -20.21 -1.98
C VAL A 58 -7.63 -20.97 -0.65
N ASN A 59 -8.66 -20.65 0.16
CA ASN A 59 -8.93 -21.27 1.46
C ASN A 59 -7.74 -21.18 2.43
N ASP A 60 -7.05 -20.05 2.44
CA ASP A 60 -5.90 -19.76 3.30
C ASP A 60 -4.77 -20.81 3.21
N ARG A 61 -4.66 -21.47 2.05
CA ARG A 61 -3.71 -22.55 1.79
C ARG A 61 -2.25 -22.14 2.06
N TYR A 62 -1.92 -20.87 1.83
CA TYR A 62 -0.58 -20.33 2.03
C TYR A 62 -0.57 -19.35 3.20
N SER A 63 0.48 -19.37 3.99
CA SER A 63 0.77 -18.31 4.96
C SER A 63 1.18 -17.01 4.24
N PHE A 64 1.09 -15.86 4.92
CA PHE A 64 1.59 -14.62 4.36
C PHE A 64 3.09 -14.64 4.06
N ALA A 65 3.88 -15.37 4.84
CA ALA A 65 5.31 -15.54 4.59
C ALA A 65 5.58 -16.33 3.30
N GLU A 66 4.82 -17.39 3.04
CA GLU A 66 4.93 -18.14 1.78
C GLU A 66 4.50 -17.29 0.58
N ILE A 67 3.43 -16.49 0.71
CA ILE A 67 3.00 -15.58 -0.35
C ILE A 67 4.08 -14.52 -0.63
N CYS A 68 4.72 -13.96 0.39
CA CYS A 68 5.84 -13.04 0.22
C CYS A 68 7.01 -13.71 -0.52
N ALA A 69 7.37 -14.94 -0.15
CA ALA A 69 8.44 -15.67 -0.84
C ALA A 69 8.11 -15.95 -2.32
N MET A 70 6.87 -16.39 -2.61
CA MET A 70 6.40 -16.59 -3.99
C MET A 70 6.42 -15.28 -4.79
N ALA A 71 6.06 -14.16 -4.17
CA ALA A 71 6.12 -12.84 -4.81
C ALA A 71 7.57 -12.42 -5.11
N GLU A 72 8.49 -12.67 -4.19
CA GLU A 72 9.91 -12.39 -4.40
C GLU A 72 10.51 -13.22 -5.54
N GLU A 73 10.11 -14.50 -5.66
CA GLU A 73 10.50 -15.35 -6.79
C GLU A 73 9.97 -14.81 -8.12
N ALA A 74 8.79 -14.19 -8.14
CA ALA A 74 8.16 -13.58 -9.31
C ALA A 74 8.45 -12.07 -9.47
N LYS A 75 9.48 -11.54 -8.80
CA LYS A 75 9.79 -10.09 -8.71
C LYS A 75 9.92 -9.35 -10.03
N ASP A 76 10.27 -10.05 -11.10
CA ASP A 76 10.45 -9.48 -12.44
C ASP A 76 9.13 -9.37 -13.23
N PHE A 77 8.00 -9.79 -12.64
CA PHE A 77 6.70 -9.68 -13.29
C PHE A 77 6.31 -8.19 -13.47
N PRO A 78 6.00 -7.73 -14.70
CA PRO A 78 6.05 -6.31 -15.04
C PRO A 78 4.75 -5.54 -14.69
N SER A 79 3.61 -6.24 -14.56
CA SER A 79 2.29 -5.60 -14.47
C SER A 79 2.05 -4.90 -13.15
N ARG A 80 1.24 -3.83 -13.20
CA ARG A 80 0.87 -2.98 -12.07
C ARG A 80 -0.60 -2.63 -12.13
N VAL A 81 -1.20 -2.41 -10.98
CA VAL A 81 -2.58 -1.92 -10.84
C VAL A 81 -2.59 -0.62 -10.04
N ASP A 82 -3.58 0.22 -10.25
CA ASP A 82 -3.85 1.26 -9.26
C ASP A 82 -4.59 0.63 -8.09
N ALA A 83 -3.89 0.38 -7.00
CA ALA A 83 -4.49 -0.27 -5.83
C ALA A 83 -5.64 0.54 -5.20
N ASN A 84 -5.76 1.84 -5.51
CA ASN A 84 -6.86 2.68 -5.04
C ASN A 84 -8.02 2.76 -6.03
N ASP A 85 -7.99 2.02 -7.15
CA ASP A 85 -9.12 1.94 -8.07
C ASP A 85 -10.33 1.30 -7.37
N GLU A 86 -11.51 1.87 -7.63
CA GLU A 86 -12.77 1.43 -7.02
C GLU A 86 -13.08 -0.06 -7.27
N CYS A 87 -12.58 -0.64 -8.36
CA CYS A 87 -12.78 -2.04 -8.67
C CYS A 87 -12.21 -2.99 -7.58
N PHE A 88 -11.22 -2.54 -6.79
CA PHE A 88 -10.62 -3.34 -5.72
C PHE A 88 -11.27 -3.15 -4.34
N LEU A 89 -12.26 -2.26 -4.20
CA LEU A 89 -12.91 -2.01 -2.91
C LEU A 89 -13.68 -3.23 -2.39
N SER A 90 -14.43 -3.90 -3.26
CA SER A 90 -15.24 -5.06 -2.88
C SER A 90 -15.58 -5.94 -4.08
N PRO A 91 -14.59 -6.49 -4.80
CA PRO A 91 -14.86 -7.41 -5.90
C PRO A 91 -15.39 -8.74 -5.36
N GLU A 92 -16.14 -9.46 -6.16
CA GLU A 92 -16.57 -10.84 -5.84
C GLU A 92 -15.37 -11.79 -5.76
N ASN A 93 -14.35 -11.55 -6.60
CA ASN A 93 -13.11 -12.30 -6.63
C ASN A 93 -11.95 -11.35 -6.94
N MET A 94 -11.07 -11.14 -5.97
CA MET A 94 -9.93 -10.22 -6.07
C MET A 94 -8.90 -10.70 -7.09
N THR A 95 -8.65 -12.01 -7.13
CA THR A 95 -7.70 -12.61 -8.09
C THR A 95 -8.11 -12.32 -9.53
N GLU A 96 -9.39 -12.56 -9.86
CA GLU A 96 -9.89 -12.28 -11.21
C GLU A 96 -9.94 -10.78 -11.49
N GLU A 97 -10.28 -9.94 -10.51
CA GLU A 97 -10.27 -8.48 -10.70
C GLU A 97 -8.87 -7.95 -11.03
N VAL A 98 -7.82 -8.45 -10.35
CA VAL A 98 -6.42 -8.11 -10.69
C VAL A 98 -6.08 -8.53 -12.12
N LYS A 99 -6.48 -9.72 -12.54
CA LYS A 99 -6.28 -10.21 -13.91
C LYS A 99 -7.04 -9.37 -14.93
N ASP A 100 -8.29 -9.05 -14.65
CA ASP A 100 -9.14 -8.23 -15.52
C ASP A 100 -8.61 -6.80 -15.63
N TYR A 101 -8.10 -6.23 -14.54
CA TYR A 101 -7.42 -4.94 -14.59
C TYR A 101 -6.23 -4.99 -15.55
N CYS A 102 -5.38 -6.02 -15.46
CA CYS A 102 -4.25 -6.18 -16.38
C CYS A 102 -4.70 -6.37 -17.84
N ARG A 103 -5.77 -7.16 -18.09
CA ARG A 103 -6.32 -7.36 -19.44
C ARG A 103 -6.80 -6.04 -20.05
N ARG A 104 -7.65 -5.29 -19.33
CA ARG A 104 -8.22 -4.03 -19.83
C ARG A 104 -7.23 -2.90 -20.00
N THR A 105 -6.08 -2.97 -19.30
CA THR A 105 -4.99 -2.01 -19.45
C THR A 105 -3.89 -2.48 -20.40
N GLY A 106 -4.08 -3.63 -21.08
CA GLY A 106 -3.14 -4.15 -22.07
C GLY A 106 -1.83 -4.66 -21.49
N GLN A 107 -1.83 -5.04 -20.20
CA GLN A 107 -0.66 -5.55 -19.49
C GLN A 107 -0.62 -7.09 -19.53
N GLN A 108 0.54 -7.66 -19.21
CA GLN A 108 0.68 -9.11 -19.01
C GLN A 108 -0.21 -9.55 -17.85
N VAL A 109 -1.00 -10.61 -18.07
CA VAL A 109 -1.94 -11.13 -17.07
C VAL A 109 -1.19 -12.07 -16.12
N PRO A 110 -1.26 -11.85 -14.79
CA PRO A 110 -0.63 -12.76 -13.83
C PRO A 110 -1.40 -14.10 -13.76
N GLU A 111 -0.67 -15.20 -13.76
CA GLU A 111 -1.24 -16.55 -13.79
C GLU A 111 -1.06 -17.27 -12.44
N THR A 112 0.09 -17.06 -11.80
CA THR A 112 0.47 -17.73 -10.55
C THR A 112 0.19 -16.88 -9.33
N MET A 113 0.10 -17.50 -8.15
CA MET A 113 -0.01 -16.79 -6.86
C MET A 113 1.13 -15.79 -6.66
N GLY A 114 2.36 -16.17 -7.03
CA GLY A 114 3.54 -15.30 -6.91
C GLY A 114 3.42 -14.05 -7.79
N GLU A 115 3.00 -14.21 -9.04
CA GLU A 115 2.80 -13.09 -9.97
C GLU A 115 1.69 -12.14 -9.49
N ILE A 116 0.54 -12.69 -9.04
CA ILE A 116 -0.56 -11.90 -8.46
C ILE A 116 -0.08 -11.13 -7.24
N ALA A 117 0.62 -11.79 -6.33
CA ALA A 117 1.16 -11.15 -5.13
C ALA A 117 2.21 -10.08 -5.47
N THR A 118 3.05 -10.31 -6.49
CA THR A 118 4.02 -9.31 -6.98
C THR A 118 3.32 -8.08 -7.53
N VAL A 119 2.28 -8.26 -8.34
CA VAL A 119 1.46 -7.14 -8.86
C VAL A 119 0.91 -6.33 -7.69
N ILE A 120 0.29 -6.98 -6.71
CA ILE A 120 -0.32 -6.31 -5.55
C ILE A 120 0.74 -5.58 -4.71
N TYR A 121 1.80 -6.26 -4.27
CA TYR A 121 2.80 -5.68 -3.38
C TYR A 121 3.57 -4.52 -4.03
N THR A 122 3.94 -4.66 -5.30
CA THR A 122 4.64 -3.58 -6.00
C THR A 122 3.72 -2.38 -6.22
N SER A 123 2.47 -2.60 -6.57
CA SER A 123 1.47 -1.53 -6.73
C SER A 123 1.21 -0.79 -5.41
N LEU A 124 1.14 -1.51 -4.28
CA LEU A 124 1.03 -0.89 -2.96
C LEU A 124 2.27 -0.05 -2.62
N ALA A 125 3.47 -0.55 -2.89
CA ALA A 125 4.71 0.20 -2.67
C ALA A 125 4.78 1.48 -3.50
N GLU A 126 4.29 1.46 -4.74
CA GLU A 126 4.17 2.64 -5.61
C GLU A 126 3.14 3.63 -5.06
N CYS A 127 1.99 3.17 -4.54
CA CYS A 127 1.02 4.02 -3.85
C CYS A 127 1.63 4.69 -2.61
N TYR A 128 2.44 3.96 -1.83
CA TYR A 128 3.15 4.54 -0.68
C TYR A 128 4.18 5.58 -1.11
N ALA A 129 4.90 5.35 -2.20
CA ALA A 129 5.86 6.32 -2.74
C ALA A 129 5.16 7.60 -3.20
N LYS A 130 4.02 7.49 -3.87
CA LYS A 130 3.20 8.63 -4.27
C LYS A 130 2.71 9.41 -3.05
N ALA A 131 2.13 8.74 -2.06
CA ALA A 131 1.63 9.37 -0.84
C ALA A 131 2.74 10.06 -0.03
N ALA A 132 3.95 9.46 0.02
CA ALA A 132 5.11 10.08 0.67
C ALA A 132 5.53 11.40 -0.01
N LYS A 133 5.54 11.44 -1.34
CA LYS A 133 5.83 12.67 -2.10
C LYS A 133 4.76 13.74 -1.87
N GLU A 134 3.49 13.38 -1.94
CA GLU A 134 2.37 14.29 -1.68
C GLU A 134 2.46 14.88 -0.27
N LEU A 135 2.83 14.06 0.73
CA LEU A 135 3.02 14.50 2.10
C LEU A 135 4.20 15.48 2.23
N GLU A 136 5.31 15.22 1.55
CA GLU A 136 6.46 16.12 1.49
C GLU A 136 6.11 17.46 0.84
N GLU A 137 5.33 17.45 -0.24
CA GLU A 137 4.85 18.68 -0.88
C GLU A 137 3.92 19.49 0.03
N LEU A 138 2.97 18.82 0.71
CA LEU A 138 2.02 19.48 1.61
C LEU A 138 2.70 20.08 2.85
N THR A 139 3.73 19.44 3.34
CA THR A 139 4.43 19.87 4.57
C THR A 139 5.63 20.76 4.32
N GLY A 140 6.14 20.79 3.08
CA GLY A 140 7.40 21.46 2.74
C GLY A 140 8.62 20.83 3.41
N ARG A 141 8.53 19.56 3.82
CA ARG A 141 9.58 18.84 4.55
C ARG A 141 9.95 17.56 3.84
N THR A 142 11.20 17.15 3.94
CA THR A 142 11.69 15.86 3.47
C THR A 142 11.80 14.90 4.65
N TYR A 143 11.45 13.66 4.44
CA TYR A 143 11.51 12.60 5.45
C TYR A 143 12.43 11.49 4.97
N SER A 144 13.37 11.09 5.82
CA SER A 144 14.34 10.01 5.51
C SER A 144 13.84 8.62 5.90
N ARG A 145 12.82 8.53 6.77
CA ARG A 145 12.38 7.27 7.38
C ARG A 145 10.88 7.07 7.31
N ILE A 146 10.51 5.79 7.17
CA ILE A 146 9.12 5.32 7.28
C ILE A 146 9.11 4.25 8.37
N HIS A 147 8.23 4.43 9.37
CA HIS A 147 7.97 3.42 10.40
C HIS A 147 6.70 2.67 10.04
N VAL A 148 6.82 1.36 9.85
CA VAL A 148 5.67 0.49 9.55
C VAL A 148 5.22 -0.22 10.82
N VAL A 149 3.94 -0.08 11.15
CA VAL A 149 3.32 -0.73 12.30
C VAL A 149 2.09 -1.52 11.84
N GLY A 150 1.61 -2.43 12.69
CA GLY A 150 0.47 -3.31 12.37
C GLY A 150 0.90 -4.60 11.68
N GLY A 151 -0.06 -5.36 11.15
CA GLY A 151 0.20 -6.68 10.55
C GLY A 151 1.18 -6.65 9.38
N GLY A 152 1.19 -5.56 8.62
CA GLY A 152 2.08 -5.37 7.47
C GLY A 152 3.55 -5.19 7.83
N SER A 153 3.90 -4.91 9.10
CA SER A 153 5.28 -4.88 9.53
C SER A 153 5.99 -6.23 9.32
N ASN A 154 5.24 -7.33 9.31
CA ASN A 154 5.76 -8.67 9.05
C ASN A 154 5.86 -9.01 7.54
N ALA A 155 5.40 -8.15 6.64
CA ALA A 155 5.48 -8.35 5.20
C ALA A 155 6.83 -7.86 4.67
N GLY A 156 7.90 -8.62 4.91
CA GLY A 156 9.29 -8.24 4.60
C GLY A 156 9.46 -7.78 3.16
N TYR A 157 8.94 -8.54 2.21
CA TYR A 157 9.03 -8.20 0.79
C TYR A 157 8.32 -6.87 0.44
N LEU A 158 7.13 -6.60 0.99
CA LEU A 158 6.46 -5.31 0.81
C LEU A 158 7.28 -4.16 1.42
N ASN A 159 7.91 -4.38 2.57
CA ASN A 159 8.74 -3.37 3.22
C ASN A 159 9.99 -3.04 2.40
N GLU A 160 10.62 -4.04 1.79
CA GLU A 160 11.75 -3.86 0.85
C GLU A 160 11.32 -3.09 -0.41
N LEU A 161 10.20 -3.48 -1.02
CA LEU A 161 9.63 -2.75 -2.16
C LEU A 161 9.30 -1.30 -1.80
N THR A 162 8.77 -1.07 -0.60
CA THR A 162 8.47 0.28 -0.09
C THR A 162 9.75 1.11 0.06
N ALA A 163 10.81 0.54 0.63
CA ALA A 163 12.10 1.20 0.75
C ALA A 163 12.67 1.57 -0.64
N LYS A 164 12.60 0.63 -1.58
CA LYS A 164 13.07 0.83 -2.97
C LYS A 164 12.25 1.91 -3.70
N ALA A 165 10.92 1.87 -3.60
CA ALA A 165 10.04 2.80 -4.30
C ALA A 165 10.12 4.22 -3.73
N THR A 166 10.28 4.36 -2.42
CA THR A 166 10.32 5.67 -1.73
C THR A 166 11.73 6.25 -1.66
N GLY A 167 12.78 5.44 -1.76
CA GLY A 167 14.17 5.83 -1.49
C GLY A 167 14.42 6.16 -0.02
N LYS A 168 13.58 5.67 0.90
CA LYS A 168 13.63 5.96 2.35
C LYS A 168 13.98 4.69 3.14
N GLU A 169 14.58 4.88 4.32
CA GLU A 169 14.75 3.78 5.27
C GLU A 169 13.37 3.33 5.79
N VAL A 170 13.10 2.04 5.75
CA VAL A 170 11.87 1.43 6.30
C VAL A 170 12.22 0.65 7.56
N HIS A 171 11.53 1.00 8.64
CA HIS A 171 11.63 0.35 9.96
C HIS A 171 10.28 -0.31 10.26
N ALA A 172 10.25 -1.64 10.32
CA ALA A 172 9.07 -2.46 10.53
C ALA A 172 9.18 -3.29 11.83
#